data_436c6d26a6b20d37d706f59918ac9a83
#
_entry.id   436c6d26a6b20d37d706f59918ac9a83
#
_cell.length_a   1.000
_cell.length_b   1.000
_cell.length_c   1.000
_cell.angle_alpha   90.00
_cell.angle_beta   90.00
_cell.angle_gamma   90.00
#
_symmetry.space_group_name_H-M   'P 1'
#
loop_
_entity.id
_entity.type
_entity.pdbx_description
1 polymer ?
#
loop_
_entity_poly.entity_id
_entity_poly.type
_entity_poly.pdbx_seq_one_letter_code
_entity_poly.pdbx_strand_id
1 'polypeptide(L)'
;PVRFFYPTQSSLDGKLQHATKTPAIIYVHGGGFCLGNLETHDRICRVLAEKSKAIIVAVDYRLTPEAKFPVQVEEVACVAEFIHEHDAEYGIDGERLGMAGDSGGAHLNLAATMYLREEKKNAAYIKCLLLYYGWFGLKDSSSMRLLGGPWDGLTEEDWQFYLNLYTENTKELETNPYANLFFYDLTHDVPACYIAAAEFDPLRDDSATLAAIFDQYGIPYKFEVFKGTIHAFLHYTRVLDDANDAIEHGATFFRQQVGIPEDALQ
;
A
#
# COMPACT_ATOMS: atom_id res chain seq x y z
N PRO A 1 -6.47 -4.26 15.29
CA PRO A 1 -5.67 -3.21 15.96
C PRO A 1 -4.98 -2.29 14.96
N VAL A 2 -4.61 -1.08 15.40
CA VAL A 2 -3.82 -0.12 14.62
C VAL A 2 -2.74 0.51 15.49
N ARG A 3 -1.66 1.00 14.85
CA ARG A 3 -0.62 1.80 15.51
C ARG A 3 -0.44 3.12 14.79
N PHE A 4 -0.36 4.20 15.54
CA PHE A 4 -0.13 5.54 15.01
C PHE A 4 1.35 5.91 15.10
N PHE A 5 1.88 6.44 14.00
CA PHE A 5 3.22 7.02 13.93
C PHE A 5 3.08 8.49 13.55
N TYR A 6 3.59 9.37 14.39
CA TYR A 6 3.53 10.81 14.18
C TYR A 6 4.86 11.32 13.62
N PRO A 7 4.86 12.24 12.66
CA PRO A 7 6.09 12.89 12.21
C PRO A 7 6.74 13.69 13.35
N THR A 8 8.08 13.67 13.43
CA THR A 8 8.85 14.16 14.59
C THR A 8 8.62 15.64 14.90
N GLN A 9 8.42 16.46 13.88
CA GLN A 9 8.21 17.91 14.03
C GLN A 9 6.88 18.26 14.73
N SER A 10 5.89 17.42 14.59
CA SER A 10 4.59 17.57 15.26
C SER A 10 4.62 17.13 16.73
N SER A 11 5.54 16.25 17.11
CA SER A 11 5.68 15.76 18.49
C SER A 11 6.54 16.67 19.39
N LEU A 12 7.44 17.48 18.81
CA LEU A 12 8.36 18.32 19.58
C LEU A 12 7.73 19.63 20.13
N ASP A 13 6.72 20.18 19.46
CA ASP A 13 6.21 21.50 19.81
C ASP A 13 5.10 21.50 20.86
N GLY A 14 4.60 20.34 21.29
CA GLY A 14 3.48 20.28 22.24
C GLY A 14 2.23 21.07 21.79
N LYS A 15 2.27 21.64 20.59
CA LYS A 15 1.28 22.54 20.00
C LYS A 15 0.30 21.87 19.04
N LEU A 16 0.35 20.53 18.91
CA LEU A 16 -0.71 19.75 18.22
C LEU A 16 -2.02 19.71 19.01
N GLN A 17 -2.16 20.58 19.97
CA GLN A 17 -3.45 20.85 20.54
C GLN A 17 -4.19 21.83 19.59
N HIS A 18 -4.87 21.26 18.57
CA HIS A 18 -6.06 21.83 17.95
C HIS A 18 -5.95 22.95 16.92
N ALA A 19 -4.83 23.22 16.24
CA ALA A 19 -4.82 24.31 15.25
C ALA A 19 -4.93 23.86 13.78
N THR A 20 -4.35 22.72 13.36
CA THR A 20 -4.49 22.20 11.99
C THR A 20 -4.53 20.68 11.99
N LYS A 21 -5.54 20.10 11.36
CA LYS A 21 -5.61 18.65 11.11
C LYS A 21 -4.48 18.21 10.17
N THR A 22 -3.84 17.09 10.46
CA THR A 22 -2.72 16.55 9.69
C THR A 22 -3.22 15.48 8.73
N PRO A 23 -2.86 15.48 7.44
CA PRO A 23 -3.14 14.37 6.54
C PRO A 23 -2.61 13.05 7.08
N ALA A 24 -3.22 11.93 6.70
CA ALA A 24 -2.77 10.63 7.16
C ALA A 24 -2.61 9.62 6.02
N ILE A 25 -1.78 8.61 6.28
CA ILE A 25 -1.60 7.46 5.40
C ILE A 25 -1.93 6.20 6.18
N ILE A 26 -2.87 5.43 5.68
CA ILE A 26 -3.18 4.09 6.20
C ILE A 26 -2.17 3.14 5.59
N TYR A 27 -1.33 2.52 6.43
CA TYR A 27 -0.29 1.60 5.99
C TYR A 27 -0.70 0.16 6.24
N VAL A 28 -0.67 -0.66 5.20
CA VAL A 28 -0.98 -2.10 5.24
C VAL A 28 0.27 -2.88 4.90
N HIS A 29 0.74 -3.70 5.85
CA HIS A 29 1.99 -4.43 5.69
C HIS A 29 1.87 -5.61 4.71
N GLY A 30 3.02 -5.97 4.09
CA GLY A 30 3.19 -7.15 3.28
C GLY A 30 3.38 -8.43 4.08
N GLY A 31 3.72 -9.51 3.39
CA GLY A 31 3.97 -10.83 3.99
C GLY A 31 3.01 -11.91 3.50
N GLY A 32 2.58 -11.85 2.22
CA GLY A 32 1.76 -12.89 1.59
C GLY A 32 0.45 -13.17 2.32
N PHE A 33 -0.10 -12.17 3.01
CA PHE A 33 -1.33 -12.25 3.82
C PHE A 33 -1.23 -13.15 5.07
N CYS A 34 -0.11 -13.84 5.29
CA CYS A 34 0.09 -14.81 6.37
C CYS A 34 1.28 -14.49 7.29
N LEU A 35 2.11 -13.54 6.91
CA LEU A 35 3.28 -13.10 7.66
C LEU A 35 3.23 -11.59 7.90
N GLY A 36 4.16 -11.10 8.73
CA GLY A 36 4.26 -9.69 9.02
C GLY A 36 3.39 -9.25 10.21
N ASN A 37 3.65 -8.06 10.67
CA ASN A 37 2.92 -7.38 11.75
C ASN A 37 3.44 -5.94 11.89
N LEU A 38 2.90 -5.20 12.87
CA LEU A 38 3.30 -3.82 13.16
C LEU A 38 4.78 -3.67 13.53
N GLU A 39 5.41 -4.69 14.13
CA GLU A 39 6.83 -4.64 14.52
C GLU A 39 7.76 -4.85 13.32
N THR A 40 7.40 -5.75 12.41
CA THR A 40 8.23 -6.02 11.22
C THR A 40 8.28 -4.82 10.28
N HIS A 41 7.24 -3.97 10.27
CA HIS A 41 7.14 -2.79 9.40
C HIS A 41 7.29 -1.46 10.16
N ASP A 42 7.61 -1.48 11.46
CA ASP A 42 7.77 -0.28 12.31
C ASP A 42 8.70 0.75 11.68
N ARG A 43 9.86 0.30 11.17
CA ARG A 43 10.82 1.22 10.56
C ARG A 43 10.33 1.85 9.26
N ILE A 44 9.67 1.09 8.41
CA ILE A 44 9.08 1.62 7.16
C ILE A 44 8.06 2.71 7.50
N CYS A 45 7.17 2.43 8.46
CA CYS A 45 6.15 3.39 8.92
C CYS A 45 6.77 4.67 9.49
N ARG A 46 7.84 4.56 10.29
CA ARG A 46 8.55 5.73 10.84
C ARG A 46 9.20 6.58 9.75
N VAL A 47 9.90 5.93 8.80
CA VAL A 47 10.53 6.65 7.68
C VAL A 47 9.46 7.33 6.83
N LEU A 48 8.37 6.62 6.53
CA LEU A 48 7.26 7.18 5.76
C LEU A 48 6.59 8.36 6.49
N ALA A 49 6.36 8.28 7.81
CA ALA A 49 5.81 9.38 8.59
C ALA A 49 6.70 10.63 8.51
N GLU A 50 8.00 10.45 8.68
CA GLU A 50 8.97 11.54 8.62
C GLU A 50 9.04 12.19 7.25
N LYS A 51 9.04 11.39 6.19
CA LYS A 51 9.15 11.84 4.81
C LYS A 51 7.85 12.45 4.27
N SER A 52 6.70 11.87 4.59
CA SER A 52 5.39 12.36 4.12
C SER A 52 4.85 13.55 4.91
N LYS A 53 5.36 13.78 6.12
CA LYS A 53 4.79 14.73 7.10
C LYS A 53 3.32 14.41 7.45
N ALA A 54 2.95 13.14 7.33
CA ALA A 54 1.62 12.62 7.62
C ALA A 54 1.63 11.71 8.85
N ILE A 55 0.49 11.57 9.48
CA ILE A 55 0.29 10.53 10.49
C ILE A 55 0.14 9.20 9.77
N ILE A 56 0.95 8.20 10.13
CA ILE A 56 0.79 6.85 9.60
C ILE A 56 -0.09 6.04 10.55
N VAL A 57 -1.16 5.45 10.01
CA VAL A 57 -2.06 4.52 10.70
C VAL A 57 -1.76 3.12 10.18
N ALA A 58 -0.87 2.41 10.86
CA ALA A 58 -0.50 1.06 10.46
C ALA A 58 -1.54 0.05 10.95
N VAL A 59 -2.03 -0.79 10.04
CA VAL A 59 -3.10 -1.77 10.28
C VAL A 59 -2.52 -3.13 10.59
N ASP A 60 -2.94 -3.73 11.70
CA ASP A 60 -2.63 -5.10 12.10
C ASP A 60 -3.83 -5.99 11.72
N TYR A 61 -3.98 -6.24 10.43
CA TYR A 61 -5.07 -7.05 9.90
C TYR A 61 -4.89 -8.52 10.27
N ARG A 62 -6.00 -9.27 10.35
CA ARG A 62 -5.96 -10.71 10.65
C ARG A 62 -5.32 -11.49 9.51
N LEU A 63 -4.32 -12.28 9.86
CA LEU A 63 -3.56 -13.08 8.92
C LEU A 63 -4.28 -14.39 8.57
N THR A 64 -3.90 -14.99 7.44
CA THR A 64 -4.25 -16.35 7.10
C THR A 64 -3.33 -17.32 7.87
N PRO A 65 -3.77 -18.53 8.21
CA PRO A 65 -5.04 -19.15 7.87
C PRO A 65 -6.21 -18.84 8.84
N GLU A 66 -5.97 -18.10 9.93
CA GLU A 66 -6.97 -17.80 10.96
C GLU A 66 -8.14 -16.97 10.42
N ALA A 67 -7.87 -16.07 9.50
CA ALA A 67 -8.86 -15.36 8.73
C ALA A 67 -8.49 -15.44 7.24
N LYS A 68 -9.45 -15.67 6.38
CA LYS A 68 -9.24 -15.77 4.94
C LYS A 68 -9.95 -14.66 4.19
N PHE A 69 -9.58 -14.48 2.93
CA PHE A 69 -10.31 -13.57 2.04
C PHE A 69 -11.83 -13.79 2.14
N PRO A 70 -12.65 -12.75 2.21
CA PRO A 70 -12.32 -11.33 2.01
C PRO A 70 -12.01 -10.52 3.29
N VAL A 71 -11.85 -11.17 4.45
CA VAL A 71 -11.74 -10.53 5.76
C VAL A 71 -10.69 -9.42 5.80
N GLN A 72 -9.51 -9.63 5.21
CA GLN A 72 -8.43 -8.65 5.20
C GLN A 72 -8.82 -7.37 4.44
N VAL A 73 -9.51 -7.51 3.31
CA VAL A 73 -10.00 -6.38 2.51
C VAL A 73 -11.03 -5.56 3.30
N GLU A 74 -11.97 -6.25 3.94
CA GLU A 74 -13.02 -5.62 4.75
C GLU A 74 -12.43 -4.90 5.98
N GLU A 75 -11.43 -5.48 6.64
CA GLU A 75 -10.77 -4.85 7.79
C GLU A 75 -10.00 -3.59 7.40
N VAL A 76 -9.27 -3.62 6.29
CA VAL A 76 -8.55 -2.45 5.79
C VAL A 76 -9.53 -1.35 5.38
N ALA A 77 -10.60 -1.69 4.69
CA ALA A 77 -11.66 -0.75 4.32
C ALA A 77 -12.34 -0.15 5.56
N CYS A 78 -12.64 -0.98 6.57
CA CYS A 78 -13.24 -0.54 7.83
C CYS A 78 -12.33 0.45 8.59
N VAL A 79 -11.00 0.22 8.60
CA VAL A 79 -10.06 1.16 9.21
C VAL A 79 -10.05 2.49 8.45
N ALA A 80 -10.07 2.47 7.12
CA ALA A 80 -10.09 3.68 6.32
C ALA A 80 -11.37 4.51 6.56
N GLU A 81 -12.53 3.86 6.55
CA GLU A 81 -13.83 4.48 6.86
C GLU A 81 -13.85 5.06 8.29
N PHE A 82 -13.38 4.27 9.27
CA PHE A 82 -13.31 4.70 10.67
C PHE A 82 -12.43 5.95 10.87
N ILE A 83 -11.24 5.97 10.27
CA ILE A 83 -10.32 7.10 10.37
C ILE A 83 -10.91 8.35 9.69
N HIS A 84 -11.61 8.20 8.58
CA HIS A 84 -12.33 9.28 7.93
C HIS A 84 -13.43 9.87 8.82
N GLU A 85 -14.25 9.00 9.42
CA GLU A 85 -15.41 9.43 10.24
C GLU A 85 -15.02 9.97 11.62
N HIS A 86 -13.90 9.51 12.21
CA HIS A 86 -13.45 9.85 13.56
C HIS A 86 -12.14 10.67 13.56
N ASP A 87 -11.83 11.31 12.46
CA ASP A 87 -10.58 12.00 12.18
C ASP A 87 -10.15 12.99 13.28
N ALA A 88 -11.11 13.75 13.82
CA ALA A 88 -10.87 14.76 14.83
C ALA A 88 -10.34 14.19 16.15
N GLU A 89 -10.67 12.94 16.49
CA GLU A 89 -10.22 12.28 17.72
C GLU A 89 -8.71 12.02 17.70
N TYR A 90 -8.13 11.90 16.49
CA TYR A 90 -6.73 11.56 16.28
C TYR A 90 -5.90 12.71 15.71
N GLY A 91 -6.49 13.91 15.56
CA GLY A 91 -5.82 15.07 14.95
C GLY A 91 -5.57 14.91 13.44
N ILE A 92 -6.31 14.03 12.80
CA ILE A 92 -6.19 13.69 11.37
C ILE A 92 -7.13 14.59 10.55
N ASP A 93 -6.74 14.88 9.31
CA ASP A 93 -7.62 15.41 8.28
C ASP A 93 -8.18 14.24 7.46
N GLY A 94 -9.39 13.82 7.82
CA GLY A 94 -10.06 12.68 7.22
C GLY A 94 -10.41 12.85 5.74
N GLU A 95 -10.38 14.09 5.22
CA GLU A 95 -10.57 14.39 3.80
C GLU A 95 -9.27 14.28 2.98
N ARG A 96 -8.11 14.12 3.63
CA ARG A 96 -6.81 14.02 2.98
C ARG A 96 -6.07 12.76 3.40
N LEU A 97 -6.68 11.60 3.10
CA LEU A 97 -6.08 10.29 3.37
C LEU A 97 -5.34 9.76 2.14
N GLY A 98 -4.23 9.08 2.38
CA GLY A 98 -3.61 8.16 1.44
C GLY A 98 -3.65 6.75 1.97
N MET A 99 -3.38 5.76 1.12
CA MET A 99 -3.12 4.40 1.55
C MET A 99 -1.78 3.95 1.01
N ALA A 100 -1.01 3.24 1.81
CA ALA A 100 0.33 2.75 1.44
C ALA A 100 0.50 1.30 1.86
N GLY A 101 1.23 0.53 1.08
CA GLY A 101 1.57 -0.83 1.47
C GLY A 101 2.50 -1.51 0.50
N ASP A 102 3.09 -2.57 0.96
CA ASP A 102 4.08 -3.35 0.24
C ASP A 102 3.58 -4.78 -0.01
N SER A 103 3.93 -5.37 -1.16
CA SER A 103 3.61 -6.75 -1.52
C SER A 103 2.09 -7.05 -1.38
N GLY A 104 1.69 -8.00 -0.56
CA GLY A 104 0.29 -8.29 -0.24
C GLY A 104 -0.46 -7.09 0.34
N GLY A 105 0.23 -6.19 1.08
CA GLY A 105 -0.37 -4.95 1.60
C GLY A 105 -0.71 -3.95 0.50
N ALA A 106 0.07 -3.87 -0.57
CA ALA A 106 -0.26 -3.08 -1.75
C ALA A 106 -1.54 -3.60 -2.44
N HIS A 107 -1.67 -4.91 -2.56
CA HIS A 107 -2.91 -5.55 -3.02
C HIS A 107 -4.11 -5.16 -2.16
N LEU A 108 -4.00 -5.33 -0.83
CA LEU A 108 -5.10 -5.05 0.09
C LEU A 108 -5.54 -3.57 0.04
N ASN A 109 -4.59 -2.64 -0.14
CA ASN A 109 -4.91 -1.22 -0.27
C ASN A 109 -5.75 -0.92 -1.52
N LEU A 110 -5.35 -1.44 -2.67
CA LEU A 110 -6.12 -1.25 -3.90
C LEU A 110 -7.48 -1.95 -3.81
N ALA A 111 -7.53 -3.19 -3.30
CA ALA A 111 -8.76 -3.94 -3.09
C ALA A 111 -9.74 -3.22 -2.14
N ALA A 112 -9.24 -2.73 -1.00
CA ALA A 112 -10.04 -2.00 -0.03
C ALA A 112 -10.55 -0.66 -0.58
N THR A 113 -9.73 0.05 -1.36
CA THR A 113 -10.16 1.28 -2.03
C THR A 113 -11.30 1.02 -3.02
N MET A 114 -11.19 -0.05 -3.80
CA MET A 114 -12.25 -0.45 -4.72
C MET A 114 -13.51 -0.93 -3.97
N TYR A 115 -13.34 -1.64 -2.86
CA TYR A 115 -14.45 -2.02 -1.98
C TYR A 115 -15.19 -0.78 -1.42
N LEU A 116 -14.46 0.23 -0.95
CA LEU A 116 -15.04 1.51 -0.49
C LEU A 116 -15.78 2.22 -1.62
N ARG A 117 -15.24 2.21 -2.83
CA ARG A 117 -15.90 2.80 -4.00
C ARG A 117 -17.22 2.10 -4.33
N GLU A 118 -17.23 0.77 -4.36
CA GLU A 118 -18.38 0.02 -4.86
C GLU A 118 -19.42 -0.31 -3.79
N GLU A 119 -18.97 -0.77 -2.63
CA GLU A 119 -19.88 -1.23 -1.58
C GLU A 119 -20.33 -0.08 -0.67
N LYS A 120 -19.40 0.83 -0.37
CA LYS A 120 -19.67 1.97 0.52
C LYS A 120 -20.07 3.24 -0.24
N LYS A 121 -19.82 3.30 -1.55
CA LYS A 121 -20.02 4.48 -2.43
C LYS A 121 -19.32 5.73 -1.90
N ASN A 122 -18.25 5.56 -1.15
CA ASN A 122 -17.48 6.63 -0.54
C ASN A 122 -15.98 6.28 -0.46
N ALA A 123 -15.23 6.66 -1.48
CA ALA A 123 -13.77 6.54 -1.50
C ALA A 123 -13.06 7.87 -1.83
N ALA A 124 -13.81 8.97 -1.99
CA ALA A 124 -13.27 10.25 -2.46
C ALA A 124 -12.27 10.92 -1.49
N TYR A 125 -12.30 10.53 -0.22
CA TYR A 125 -11.35 10.97 0.80
C TYR A 125 -9.96 10.30 0.67
N ILE A 126 -9.84 9.19 -0.06
CA ILE A 126 -8.55 8.57 -0.42
C ILE A 126 -7.97 9.32 -1.62
N LYS A 127 -6.93 10.11 -1.40
CA LYS A 127 -6.34 10.98 -2.43
C LYS A 127 -5.31 10.27 -3.29
N CYS A 128 -4.59 9.31 -2.73
CA CYS A 128 -3.64 8.51 -3.49
C CYS A 128 -3.33 7.15 -2.85
N LEU A 129 -2.75 6.27 -3.66
CA LEU A 129 -2.22 4.98 -3.24
C LEU A 129 -0.71 4.94 -3.48
N LEU A 130 0.05 4.42 -2.50
CA LEU A 130 1.48 4.16 -2.59
C LEU A 130 1.68 2.64 -2.59
N LEU A 131 1.91 2.07 -3.75
CA LEU A 131 1.90 0.64 -4.00
C LEU A 131 3.32 0.15 -4.29
N TYR A 132 3.92 -0.54 -3.31
CA TYR A 132 5.29 -1.01 -3.40
C TYR A 132 5.31 -2.51 -3.75
N TYR A 133 5.89 -2.87 -4.88
CA TYR A 133 6.08 -4.24 -5.40
C TYR A 133 4.88 -5.18 -5.16
N GLY A 134 3.67 -4.67 -5.43
CA GLY A 134 2.43 -5.39 -5.15
C GLY A 134 2.14 -6.51 -6.14
N TRP A 135 1.39 -7.50 -5.66
CA TRP A 135 0.66 -8.40 -6.52
C TRP A 135 -0.73 -7.82 -6.81
N PHE A 136 -1.17 -7.88 -8.06
CA PHE A 136 -2.50 -7.35 -8.42
C PHE A 136 -3.36 -8.37 -9.18
N GLY A 137 -2.83 -9.57 -9.47
CA GLY A 137 -3.65 -10.65 -9.97
C GLY A 137 -3.12 -11.39 -11.19
N LEU A 138 -1.90 -11.10 -11.69
CA LEU A 138 -1.31 -11.93 -12.74
C LEU A 138 -1.09 -13.35 -12.22
N LYS A 139 -1.50 -14.32 -13.03
CA LYS A 139 -1.28 -15.74 -12.76
C LYS A 139 0.01 -16.25 -13.38
N ASP A 140 0.48 -15.56 -14.42
CA ASP A 140 1.64 -15.90 -15.19
C ASP A 140 2.19 -14.64 -15.86
N SER A 141 3.51 -14.51 -15.84
CA SER A 141 4.21 -13.40 -16.46
C SER A 141 5.66 -13.75 -16.78
N SER A 142 6.31 -12.91 -17.56
CA SER A 142 7.75 -13.07 -17.83
C SER A 142 8.57 -12.96 -16.55
N SER A 143 8.23 -12.01 -15.67
CA SER A 143 8.94 -11.86 -14.40
C SER A 143 8.74 -13.07 -13.48
N MET A 144 7.54 -13.62 -13.35
CA MET A 144 7.28 -14.82 -12.57
C MET A 144 8.09 -16.03 -13.06
N ARG A 145 8.20 -16.20 -14.37
CA ARG A 145 8.92 -17.33 -14.98
C ARG A 145 10.45 -17.21 -14.88
N LEU A 146 10.97 -15.97 -14.85
CA LEU A 146 12.40 -15.71 -14.92
C LEU A 146 13.03 -15.33 -13.58
N LEU A 147 12.25 -14.79 -12.63
CA LEU A 147 12.73 -14.15 -11.42
C LEU A 147 12.17 -14.77 -10.12
N GLY A 148 11.52 -15.93 -10.20
CA GLY A 148 10.98 -16.66 -9.03
C GLY A 148 11.98 -17.63 -8.41
N GLY A 149 13.27 -17.34 -8.49
CA GLY A 149 14.34 -18.20 -7.96
C GLY A 149 14.65 -17.93 -6.47
N PRO A 150 15.47 -18.79 -5.85
CA PRO A 150 15.76 -18.71 -4.40
C PRO A 150 16.56 -17.46 -3.99
N TRP A 151 17.07 -16.68 -4.95
CA TRP A 151 17.83 -15.45 -4.70
C TRP A 151 17.02 -14.18 -4.91
N ASP A 152 15.78 -14.28 -5.41
CA ASP A 152 14.95 -13.16 -5.81
C ASP A 152 14.02 -12.66 -4.70
N GLY A 153 14.17 -13.21 -3.48
CA GLY A 153 13.43 -12.79 -2.29
C GLY A 153 12.00 -13.31 -2.20
N LEU A 154 11.45 -13.86 -3.28
CA LEU A 154 10.15 -14.51 -3.35
C LEU A 154 10.24 -15.65 -4.36
N THR A 155 9.98 -16.88 -3.93
CA THR A 155 9.97 -18.05 -4.83
C THR A 155 8.56 -18.34 -5.34
N GLU A 156 8.48 -19.11 -6.44
CA GLU A 156 7.20 -19.61 -6.94
C GLU A 156 6.47 -20.47 -5.90
N GLU A 157 7.23 -21.29 -5.14
CA GLU A 157 6.67 -22.13 -4.07
C GLU A 157 6.06 -21.27 -2.95
N ASP A 158 6.78 -20.22 -2.50
CA ASP A 158 6.26 -19.28 -1.50
C ASP A 158 4.97 -18.61 -1.98
N TRP A 159 4.99 -18.14 -3.23
CA TRP A 159 3.86 -17.48 -3.84
C TRP A 159 2.62 -18.37 -3.90
N GLN A 160 2.77 -19.60 -4.40
CA GLN A 160 1.67 -20.58 -4.44
C GLN A 160 1.18 -20.93 -3.03
N PHE A 161 2.08 -21.06 -2.07
CA PHE A 161 1.73 -21.30 -0.68
C PHE A 161 0.86 -20.15 -0.11
N TYR A 162 1.25 -18.90 -0.32
CA TYR A 162 0.50 -17.74 0.16
C TYR A 162 -0.90 -17.67 -0.45
N LEU A 163 -1.03 -17.87 -1.75
CA LEU A 163 -2.34 -17.87 -2.42
C LEU A 163 -3.27 -18.99 -1.93
N ASN A 164 -2.72 -20.18 -1.67
CA ASN A 164 -3.48 -21.31 -1.13
C ASN A 164 -3.96 -21.05 0.31
N LEU A 165 -3.23 -20.26 1.08
CA LEU A 165 -3.68 -19.83 2.41
C LEU A 165 -4.70 -18.70 2.36
N TYR A 166 -4.60 -17.81 1.38
CA TYR A 166 -5.39 -16.57 1.31
C TYR A 166 -6.88 -16.81 1.11
N THR A 167 -7.26 -17.77 0.25
CA THR A 167 -8.67 -18.08 -0.03
C THR A 167 -9.06 -19.48 0.41
N GLU A 168 -10.35 -19.69 0.69
CA GLU A 168 -10.92 -21.04 0.85
C GLU A 168 -11.04 -21.78 -0.48
N ASN A 169 -11.23 -21.02 -1.56
CA ASN A 169 -11.46 -21.54 -2.89
C ASN A 169 -10.59 -20.77 -3.90
N THR A 170 -9.57 -21.42 -4.42
CA THR A 170 -8.65 -20.82 -5.39
C THR A 170 -9.33 -20.29 -6.66
N LYS A 171 -10.58 -20.72 -6.96
CA LYS A 171 -11.37 -20.13 -8.03
C LYS A 171 -11.72 -18.65 -7.78
N GLU A 172 -11.71 -18.18 -6.54
CA GLU A 172 -11.91 -16.76 -6.22
C GLU A 172 -10.81 -15.91 -6.81
N LEU A 173 -9.57 -16.41 -6.85
CA LEU A 173 -8.46 -15.75 -7.54
C LEU A 173 -8.67 -15.65 -9.06
N GLU A 174 -9.68 -16.31 -9.60
CA GLU A 174 -10.01 -16.31 -11.02
C GLU A 174 -11.27 -15.53 -11.36
N THR A 175 -12.11 -15.23 -10.39
CA THR A 175 -13.45 -14.71 -10.65
C THR A 175 -13.85 -13.54 -9.76
N ASN A 176 -13.25 -13.43 -8.56
CA ASN A 176 -13.59 -12.37 -7.63
C ASN A 176 -12.69 -11.14 -7.85
N PRO A 177 -13.25 -9.96 -8.19
CA PRO A 177 -12.46 -8.78 -8.51
C PRO A 177 -11.68 -8.20 -7.32
N TYR A 178 -12.04 -8.51 -6.08
CA TYR A 178 -11.26 -8.10 -4.90
C TYR A 178 -10.13 -9.06 -4.57
N ALA A 179 -10.19 -10.31 -5.06
CA ALA A 179 -9.11 -11.28 -4.94
C ALA A 179 -8.13 -11.21 -6.13
N ASN A 180 -8.59 -10.77 -7.29
CA ASN A 180 -7.78 -10.51 -8.48
C ASN A 180 -8.19 -9.18 -9.09
N LEU A 181 -7.40 -8.16 -8.87
CA LEU A 181 -7.74 -6.79 -9.19
C LEU A 181 -7.74 -6.48 -10.68
N PHE A 182 -7.14 -7.33 -11.52
CA PHE A 182 -7.23 -7.19 -12.98
C PHE A 182 -8.59 -7.63 -13.55
N PHE A 183 -9.46 -8.21 -12.73
CA PHE A 183 -10.88 -8.41 -13.08
C PHE A 183 -11.77 -7.25 -12.61
N TYR A 184 -11.19 -6.29 -11.90
CA TYR A 184 -11.91 -5.13 -11.44
C TYR A 184 -11.97 -4.04 -12.52
N ASP A 185 -12.99 -3.19 -12.46
CA ASP A 185 -13.03 -1.98 -13.30
C ASP A 185 -12.09 -0.91 -12.74
N LEU A 186 -10.88 -0.89 -13.27
CA LEU A 186 -9.82 0.08 -12.94
C LEU A 186 -9.78 1.27 -13.92
N THR A 187 -10.84 1.50 -14.69
CA THR A 187 -10.84 2.50 -15.76
C THR A 187 -11.29 3.88 -15.30
N HIS A 188 -11.91 3.98 -14.14
CA HIS A 188 -12.41 5.25 -13.57
C HIS A 188 -12.40 5.26 -12.05
N ASP A 189 -12.45 6.44 -11.46
CA ASP A 189 -12.54 6.69 -10.01
C ASP A 189 -11.54 5.90 -9.17
N VAL A 190 -10.33 5.68 -9.74
CA VAL A 190 -9.17 5.18 -9.01
C VAL A 190 -8.35 6.38 -8.57
N PRO A 191 -7.95 6.45 -7.28
CA PRO A 191 -7.08 7.53 -6.81
C PRO A 191 -5.76 7.55 -7.57
N ALA A 192 -5.07 8.69 -7.57
CA ALA A 192 -3.72 8.78 -8.11
C ALA A 192 -2.79 7.74 -7.47
N CYS A 193 -1.94 7.07 -8.25
CA CYS A 193 -1.12 5.95 -7.77
C CYS A 193 0.39 6.18 -7.97
N TYR A 194 1.16 6.02 -6.90
CA TYR A 194 2.59 5.77 -6.99
C TYR A 194 2.83 4.27 -6.95
N ILE A 195 3.52 3.75 -7.97
CA ILE A 195 3.80 2.32 -8.13
C ILE A 195 5.31 2.14 -8.17
N ALA A 196 5.87 1.42 -7.21
CA ALA A 196 7.28 1.09 -7.16
C ALA A 196 7.47 -0.42 -7.34
N ALA A 197 8.32 -0.82 -8.28
CA ALA A 197 8.67 -2.22 -8.53
C ALA A 197 10.17 -2.46 -8.29
N ALA A 198 10.52 -3.67 -7.88
CA ALA A 198 11.91 -4.13 -7.85
C ALA A 198 12.30 -4.73 -9.20
N GLU A 199 13.58 -4.59 -9.61
CA GLU A 199 14.04 -5.11 -10.89
C GLU A 199 14.03 -6.63 -10.94
N PHE A 200 14.52 -7.27 -9.88
CA PHE A 200 14.60 -8.73 -9.74
C PHE A 200 13.47 -9.24 -8.85
N ASP A 201 12.23 -9.07 -9.32
CA ASP A 201 11.02 -9.43 -8.57
C ASP A 201 10.05 -10.20 -9.46
N PRO A 202 9.60 -11.39 -9.07
CA PRO A 202 8.58 -12.12 -9.82
C PRO A 202 7.27 -11.34 -9.99
N LEU A 203 6.96 -10.37 -9.11
CA LEU A 203 5.76 -9.52 -9.19
C LEU A 203 5.99 -8.21 -9.98
N ARG A 204 7.17 -8.03 -10.60
CA ARG A 204 7.46 -6.81 -11.36
C ARG A 204 6.44 -6.55 -12.48
N ASP A 205 6.03 -7.58 -13.19
CA ASP A 205 5.10 -7.45 -14.31
C ASP A 205 3.67 -7.13 -13.86
N ASP A 206 3.27 -7.47 -12.61
CA ASP A 206 2.02 -6.99 -11.98
C ASP A 206 2.01 -5.46 -11.90
N SER A 207 3.07 -4.88 -11.34
CA SER A 207 3.23 -3.42 -11.24
C SER A 207 3.24 -2.75 -12.62
N ALA A 208 3.95 -3.32 -13.59
CA ALA A 208 4.01 -2.80 -14.96
C ALA A 208 2.66 -2.87 -15.68
N THR A 209 1.92 -3.96 -15.48
CA THR A 209 0.57 -4.15 -16.06
C THR A 209 -0.41 -3.15 -15.46
N LEU A 210 -0.39 -2.93 -14.15
CA LEU A 210 -1.22 -1.94 -13.49
C LEU A 210 -0.94 -0.53 -14.03
N ALA A 211 0.34 -0.17 -14.15
CA ALA A 211 0.77 1.11 -14.72
C ALA A 211 0.28 1.29 -16.17
N ALA A 212 0.36 0.24 -17.00
CA ALA A 212 -0.12 0.28 -18.37
C ALA A 212 -1.64 0.47 -18.47
N ILE A 213 -2.41 -0.13 -17.57
CA ILE A 213 -3.86 0.10 -17.47
C ILE A 213 -4.12 1.57 -17.14
N PHE A 214 -3.44 2.13 -16.16
CA PHE A 214 -3.63 3.53 -15.75
C PHE A 214 -3.24 4.50 -16.87
N ASP A 215 -2.16 4.22 -17.60
CA ASP A 215 -1.78 5.01 -18.78
C ASP A 215 -2.87 5.01 -19.84
N GLN A 216 -3.39 3.84 -20.15
CA GLN A 216 -4.42 3.67 -21.18
C GLN A 216 -5.72 4.43 -20.85
N TYR A 217 -6.11 4.50 -19.59
CA TYR A 217 -7.36 5.11 -19.15
C TYR A 217 -7.21 6.49 -18.55
N GLY A 218 -6.00 7.05 -18.56
CA GLY A 218 -5.72 8.41 -18.06
C GLY A 218 -5.85 8.56 -16.54
N ILE A 219 -5.71 7.48 -15.79
CA ILE A 219 -5.63 7.52 -14.33
C ILE A 219 -4.27 8.13 -13.95
N PRO A 220 -4.21 9.14 -13.08
CA PRO A 220 -2.93 9.73 -12.69
C PRO A 220 -2.03 8.71 -11.97
N TYR A 221 -0.82 8.52 -12.47
CA TYR A 221 0.13 7.60 -11.85
C TYR A 221 1.58 8.03 -12.03
N LYS A 222 2.47 7.48 -11.19
CA LYS A 222 3.92 7.47 -11.37
C LYS A 222 4.40 6.04 -11.16
N PHE A 223 5.15 5.50 -12.13
CA PHE A 223 5.71 4.15 -12.06
C PHE A 223 7.23 4.19 -12.10
N GLU A 224 7.88 3.49 -11.17
CA GLU A 224 9.34 3.41 -11.06
C GLU A 224 9.79 1.98 -10.83
N VAL A 225 10.89 1.59 -11.49
CA VAL A 225 11.57 0.32 -11.27
C VAL A 225 12.93 0.59 -10.62
N PHE A 226 13.12 0.11 -9.40
CA PHE A 226 14.36 0.24 -8.64
C PHE A 226 15.37 -0.81 -9.08
N LYS A 227 16.47 -0.35 -9.68
CA LYS A 227 17.49 -1.20 -10.29
C LYS A 227 18.32 -1.94 -9.24
N GLY A 228 18.66 -3.20 -9.50
CA GLY A 228 19.46 -4.01 -8.58
C GLY A 228 18.73 -4.47 -7.31
N THR A 229 17.42 -4.18 -7.18
CA THR A 229 16.64 -4.57 -6.01
C THR A 229 15.85 -5.85 -6.23
N ILE A 230 15.56 -6.54 -5.14
CA ILE A 230 14.74 -7.77 -5.08
C ILE A 230 13.42 -7.49 -4.38
N HIS A 231 12.50 -8.47 -4.38
CA HIS A 231 11.25 -8.38 -3.63
C HIS A 231 11.50 -7.98 -2.15
N ALA A 232 10.59 -7.19 -1.57
CA ALA A 232 10.65 -6.70 -0.18
C ALA A 232 11.85 -5.79 0.16
N PHE A 233 12.45 -5.10 -0.82
CA PHE A 233 13.64 -4.25 -0.60
C PHE A 233 13.41 -3.09 0.39
N LEU A 234 12.18 -2.66 0.65
CA LEU A 234 11.89 -1.61 1.64
C LEU A 234 12.34 -1.97 3.06
N HIS A 235 12.49 -3.24 3.40
CA HIS A 235 13.00 -3.66 4.71
C HIS A 235 14.47 -3.27 4.95
N TYR A 236 15.20 -2.92 3.89
CA TYR A 236 16.64 -2.66 3.94
C TYR A 236 17.00 -1.17 4.02
N THR A 237 16.10 -0.30 4.50
CA THR A 237 16.32 1.16 4.64
C THR A 237 17.56 1.57 5.45
N ARG A 238 18.22 0.66 6.16
CA ARG A 238 19.47 0.94 6.90
C ARG A 238 20.72 0.83 6.02
N VAL A 239 20.64 0.10 4.92
CA VAL A 239 21.82 -0.28 4.12
C VAL A 239 21.61 -0.13 2.63
N LEU A 240 20.40 0.18 2.17
CA LEU A 240 20.04 0.31 0.78
C LEU A 240 19.40 1.69 0.54
N ASP A 241 20.06 2.51 -0.24
CA ASP A 241 19.58 3.86 -0.58
C ASP A 241 18.27 3.81 -1.37
N ASP A 242 18.17 2.88 -2.34
CA ASP A 242 16.94 2.67 -3.13
C ASP A 242 15.68 2.45 -2.27
N ALA A 243 15.84 1.80 -1.10
CA ALA A 243 14.71 1.62 -0.18
C ALA A 243 14.24 2.95 0.43
N ASN A 244 15.18 3.85 0.77
CA ASN A 244 14.86 5.18 1.24
C ASN A 244 14.32 6.06 0.11
N ASP A 245 14.87 5.95 -1.09
CA ASP A 245 14.44 6.70 -2.26
C ASP A 245 13.01 6.32 -2.67
N ALA A 246 12.67 5.03 -2.65
CA ALA A 246 11.31 4.58 -2.94
C ALA A 246 10.29 5.16 -1.96
N ILE A 247 10.62 5.19 -0.66
CA ILE A 247 9.75 5.80 0.36
C ILE A 247 9.67 7.32 0.17
N GLU A 248 10.80 8.01 -0.11
CA GLU A 248 10.81 9.46 -0.34
C GLU A 248 10.00 9.86 -1.58
N HIS A 249 10.16 9.10 -2.68
CA HIS A 249 9.39 9.36 -3.91
C HIS A 249 7.89 9.15 -3.68
N GLY A 250 7.50 8.08 -2.97
CA GLY A 250 6.11 7.86 -2.58
C GLY A 250 5.59 8.97 -1.65
N ALA A 251 6.38 9.35 -0.64
CA ALA A 251 6.03 10.44 0.26
C ALA A 251 5.88 11.79 -0.46
N THR A 252 6.76 12.08 -1.41
CA THR A 252 6.67 13.27 -2.27
C THR A 252 5.39 13.24 -3.10
N PHE A 253 5.09 12.10 -3.72
CA PHE A 253 3.85 11.93 -4.47
C PHE A 253 2.63 12.16 -3.59
N PHE A 254 2.59 11.58 -2.39
CA PHE A 254 1.51 11.81 -1.42
C PHE A 254 1.35 13.30 -1.08
N ARG A 255 2.44 13.99 -0.71
CA ARG A 255 2.40 15.43 -0.38
C ARG A 255 1.77 16.26 -1.50
N GLN A 256 2.11 15.95 -2.75
CA GLN A 256 1.54 16.62 -3.93
C GLN A 256 0.03 16.39 -4.03
N GLN A 257 -0.44 15.15 -3.80
CA GLN A 257 -1.86 14.82 -3.92
C GLN A 257 -2.72 15.44 -2.79
N VAL A 258 -2.14 15.62 -1.60
CA VAL A 258 -2.86 16.22 -0.46
C VAL A 258 -2.57 17.71 -0.26
N GLY A 259 -1.78 18.33 -1.14
CA GLY A 259 -1.50 19.76 -1.11
C GLY A 259 -0.61 20.20 0.07
N ILE A 260 0.38 19.39 0.47
CA ILE A 260 1.45 19.80 1.39
C ILE A 260 2.55 20.48 0.55
N PRO A 261 2.82 21.78 0.74
CA PRO A 261 3.81 22.49 -0.03
C PRO A 261 5.24 22.06 0.35
N GLU A 262 6.17 22.11 -0.63
CA GLU A 262 7.57 21.67 -0.42
C GLU A 262 8.33 22.60 0.55
N ASP A 263 7.98 23.85 0.62
CA ASP A 263 8.55 24.83 1.56
C ASP A 263 8.15 24.57 3.03
N ALA A 264 7.09 23.81 3.27
CA ALA A 264 6.72 23.35 4.62
C ALA A 264 7.68 22.26 5.17
N LEU A 265 8.70 21.85 4.41
CA LEU A 265 9.68 20.82 4.77
C LEU A 265 10.94 21.39 5.43
N GLN A 266 11.08 22.72 5.45
CA GLN A 266 12.19 23.45 6.09
C GLN A 266 11.81 23.80 7.54
#